data_7a63e0821a4adcde6e1e0a5ff3ac61c6
#
_entry.id   7a63e0821a4adcde6e1e0a5ff3ac61c6
#
_cell.length_a   1.000
_cell.length_b   1.000
_cell.length_c   1.000
_cell.angle_alpha   90.00
_cell.angle_beta   90.00
_cell.angle_gamma   90.00
#
_symmetry.space_group_name_H-M   'P 1'
#
loop_
_entity.id
_entity.type
_entity.pdbx_description
1 polymer ?
#
loop_
_entity_poly.entity_id
_entity_poly.type
_entity_poly.pdbx_seq_one_letter_code
_entity_poly.pdbx_strand_id
1 'polypeptide(L)'
;MAQERLRLLLGILAACASLAAYPANTDRSTARTPWSSLAPADREVLLPLAPDWDKLPGYQQRRLMSAARQFPKMRPIQQDRFQERLRDWAAMSPEQRKAARETFKDLRRLPPSKQHELRERWFERRSGS
;
A
#
# COMPACT_ATOMS: atom_id res chain seq x y z
N MET A 1 -21.13 -7.01 -7.10
CA MET A 1 -19.77 -7.35 -7.62
C MET A 1 -18.90 -6.14 -7.91
N ALA A 2 -19.36 -5.13 -8.61
CA ALA A 2 -18.56 -3.90 -8.86
C ALA A 2 -18.25 -3.11 -7.58
N GLN A 3 -19.14 -3.09 -6.61
CA GLN A 3 -18.96 -2.36 -5.34
C GLN A 3 -17.95 -3.04 -4.40
N GLU A 4 -17.85 -4.36 -4.43
CA GLU A 4 -16.83 -5.10 -3.67
C GLU A 4 -15.42 -4.82 -4.19
N ARG A 5 -15.27 -4.78 -5.50
CA ARG A 5 -13.98 -4.44 -6.15
C ARG A 5 -13.55 -3.01 -5.84
N LEU A 6 -14.51 -2.08 -5.79
CA LEU A 6 -14.26 -0.70 -5.41
C LEU A 6 -13.87 -0.57 -3.92
N ARG A 7 -14.43 -1.43 -3.05
CA ARG A 7 -14.08 -1.50 -1.61
C ARG A 7 -12.63 -1.93 -1.40
N LEU A 8 -12.17 -2.94 -2.14
CA LEU A 8 -10.78 -3.41 -2.09
C LEU A 8 -9.81 -2.32 -2.60
N LEU A 9 -10.16 -1.64 -3.67
CA LEU A 9 -9.35 -0.56 -4.24
C LEU A 9 -9.19 0.62 -3.27
N LEU A 10 -10.25 1.03 -2.59
CA LEU A 10 -10.22 2.11 -1.60
C LEU A 10 -9.47 1.72 -0.31
N GLY A 11 -9.54 0.46 0.09
CA GLY A 11 -8.79 -0.05 1.26
C GLY A 11 -7.27 0.03 1.08
N ILE A 12 -6.80 -0.25 -0.12
CA ILE A 12 -5.38 -0.16 -0.49
C ILE A 12 -4.93 1.31 -0.57
N LEU A 13 -5.81 2.19 -1.02
CA LEU A 13 -5.56 3.63 -1.11
C LEU A 13 -5.34 4.27 0.27
N ALA A 14 -6.13 3.89 1.27
CA ALA A 14 -5.96 4.38 2.64
C ALA A 14 -4.61 3.95 3.26
N ALA A 15 -4.09 2.79 2.87
CA ALA A 15 -2.79 2.32 3.31
C ALA A 15 -1.62 3.12 2.74
N CYS A 16 -1.74 3.54 1.48
CA CYS A 16 -0.71 4.37 0.85
C CYS A 16 -0.71 5.81 1.39
N ALA A 17 -1.85 6.33 1.84
CA ALA A 17 -1.97 7.67 2.39
C ALA A 17 -1.28 7.82 3.77
N SER A 18 -1.28 6.76 4.58
CA SER A 18 -0.59 6.77 5.87
C SER A 18 0.95 6.76 5.76
N LEU A 19 1.48 6.38 4.61
CA LEU A 19 2.91 6.43 4.28
C LEU A 19 3.35 7.81 3.75
N ALA A 20 2.42 8.72 3.51
CA ALA A 20 2.70 10.06 2.95
C ALA A 20 3.28 11.05 3.96
N ALA A 21 3.42 10.70 5.24
CA ALA A 21 4.00 11.53 6.28
C ALA A 21 5.54 11.47 6.35
N TYR A 22 6.18 10.70 5.47
CA TYR A 22 7.64 10.70 5.37
C TYR A 22 8.11 11.80 4.43
N PRO A 23 9.14 12.57 4.81
CA PRO A 23 9.71 13.56 3.90
C PRO A 23 10.04 12.86 2.58
N ALA A 24 9.53 13.41 1.51
CA ALA A 24 9.86 12.98 0.16
C ALA A 24 11.34 13.27 -0.08
N ASN A 25 12.19 12.39 0.41
CA ASN A 25 13.55 12.32 -0.08
C ASN A 25 13.41 11.79 -1.51
N THR A 26 13.43 12.72 -2.45
CA THR A 26 13.35 12.49 -3.89
C THR A 26 14.65 11.87 -4.40
N ASP A 27 15.02 10.75 -3.81
CA ASP A 27 15.98 9.88 -4.46
C ASP A 27 15.25 9.21 -5.63
N ARG A 28 15.41 9.83 -6.79
CA ARG A 28 14.88 9.34 -8.07
C ARG A 28 15.63 8.12 -8.59
N SER A 29 16.35 7.43 -7.72
CA SER A 29 16.98 6.17 -8.07
C SER A 29 15.91 5.20 -8.55
N THR A 30 15.95 4.83 -9.81
CA THR A 30 15.15 3.76 -10.40
C THR A 30 15.68 2.38 -10.02
N ALA A 31 16.77 2.34 -9.25
CA ALA A 31 17.41 1.11 -8.84
C ALA A 31 16.44 0.20 -8.08
N ARG A 32 16.37 -1.04 -8.51
CA ARG A 32 15.58 -2.10 -7.87
C ARG A 32 16.46 -2.89 -6.91
N THR A 33 15.85 -3.34 -5.83
CA THR A 33 16.50 -4.24 -4.87
C THR A 33 15.94 -5.65 -5.09
N PRO A 34 16.77 -6.63 -5.49
CA PRO A 34 16.30 -8.00 -5.65
C PRO A 34 15.76 -8.57 -4.34
N TRP A 35 14.78 -9.48 -4.41
CA TRP A 35 14.24 -10.16 -3.23
C TRP A 35 15.32 -10.81 -2.37
N SER A 36 16.30 -11.46 -3.01
CA SER A 36 17.41 -12.12 -2.33
C SER A 36 18.31 -11.19 -1.52
N SER A 37 18.33 -9.90 -1.84
CA SER A 37 19.14 -8.88 -1.16
C SER A 37 18.43 -8.26 0.06
N LEU A 38 17.15 -8.59 0.29
CA LEU A 38 16.43 -8.10 1.46
C LEU A 38 16.94 -8.76 2.75
N ALA A 39 16.95 -7.99 3.84
CA ALA A 39 17.20 -8.54 5.17
C ALA A 39 16.18 -9.64 5.51
N PRO A 40 16.56 -10.71 6.26
CA PRO A 40 15.62 -11.77 6.60
C PRO A 40 14.33 -11.29 7.26
N ALA A 41 14.43 -10.32 8.17
CA ALA A 41 13.27 -9.72 8.84
C ALA A 41 12.34 -8.99 7.86
N ASP A 42 12.89 -8.27 6.89
CA ASP A 42 12.10 -7.57 5.86
C ASP A 42 11.39 -8.59 4.94
N ARG A 43 12.07 -9.68 4.58
CA ARG A 43 11.49 -10.77 3.77
C ARG A 43 10.32 -11.44 4.49
N GLU A 44 10.42 -11.65 5.79
CA GLU A 44 9.35 -12.25 6.58
C GLU A 44 8.10 -11.40 6.55
N VAL A 45 8.22 -10.09 6.77
CA VAL A 45 7.10 -9.15 6.74
C VAL A 45 6.49 -9.02 5.33
N LEU A 46 7.33 -9.00 4.29
CA LEU A 46 6.93 -8.78 2.90
C LEU A 46 6.66 -10.08 2.12
N LEU A 47 6.66 -11.23 2.80
CA LEU A 47 6.53 -12.55 2.16
C LEU A 47 5.37 -12.67 1.17
N PRO A 48 4.16 -12.12 1.42
CA PRO A 48 3.07 -12.16 0.44
C PRO A 48 3.40 -11.55 -0.92
N LEU A 49 4.37 -10.64 -0.97
CA LEU A 49 4.81 -9.97 -2.19
C LEU A 49 5.99 -10.64 -2.88
N ALA A 50 6.55 -11.69 -2.30
CA ALA A 50 7.75 -12.37 -2.84
C ALA A 50 7.64 -12.74 -4.33
N PRO A 51 6.52 -13.33 -4.83
CA PRO A 51 6.40 -13.69 -6.25
C PRO A 51 6.46 -12.50 -7.21
N ASP A 52 6.04 -11.32 -6.76
CA ASP A 52 5.92 -10.12 -7.60
C ASP A 52 6.96 -9.05 -7.27
N TRP A 53 7.80 -9.27 -6.25
CA TRP A 53 8.73 -8.28 -5.74
C TRP A 53 9.63 -7.68 -6.82
N ASP A 54 10.26 -8.54 -7.62
CA ASP A 54 11.22 -8.09 -8.64
C ASP A 54 10.54 -7.36 -9.82
N LYS A 55 9.21 -7.46 -9.92
CA LYS A 55 8.41 -6.72 -10.91
C LYS A 55 8.02 -5.32 -10.43
N LEU A 56 8.11 -5.05 -9.12
CA LEU A 56 7.76 -3.76 -8.56
C LEU A 56 8.76 -2.68 -8.98
N PRO A 57 8.30 -1.44 -9.24
CA PRO A 57 9.20 -0.32 -9.43
C PRO A 57 10.06 -0.06 -8.19
N GLY A 58 11.31 0.38 -8.39
CA GLY A 58 12.25 0.62 -7.29
C GLY A 58 11.72 1.54 -6.19
N TYR A 59 10.94 2.58 -6.56
CA TYR A 59 10.34 3.47 -5.56
C TYR A 59 9.30 2.77 -4.66
N GLN A 60 8.54 1.82 -5.22
CA GLN A 60 7.59 1.03 -4.42
C GLN A 60 8.32 0.06 -3.51
N GLN A 61 9.36 -0.59 -4.01
CA GLN A 61 10.20 -1.46 -3.19
C GLN A 61 10.79 -0.72 -1.99
N ARG A 62 11.35 0.48 -2.20
CA ARG A 62 11.90 1.31 -1.10
C ARG A 62 10.84 1.67 -0.06
N ARG A 63 9.63 2.03 -0.49
CA ARG A 63 8.52 2.34 0.44
C ARG A 63 8.11 1.13 1.25
N LEU A 64 8.02 -0.04 0.62
CA LEU A 64 7.70 -1.30 1.31
C LEU A 64 8.79 -1.71 2.28
N MET A 65 10.06 -1.59 1.91
CA MET A 65 11.18 -1.85 2.80
C MET A 65 11.18 -0.90 4.02
N SER A 66 10.91 0.37 3.81
CA SER A 66 10.78 1.34 4.90
C SER A 66 9.63 0.96 5.85
N ALA A 67 8.49 0.57 5.30
CA ALA A 67 7.34 0.11 6.10
C ALA A 67 7.65 -1.18 6.86
N ALA A 68 8.36 -2.15 6.24
CA ALA A 68 8.79 -3.38 6.89
C ALA A 68 9.70 -3.12 8.11
N ARG A 69 10.60 -2.15 8.01
CA ARG A 69 11.46 -1.74 9.13
C ARG A 69 10.69 -1.08 10.28
N GLN A 70 9.57 -0.44 9.98
CA GLN A 70 8.69 0.14 11.00
C GLN A 70 7.73 -0.90 11.62
N PHE A 71 7.53 -2.02 10.97
CA PHE A 71 6.58 -3.06 11.37
C PHE A 71 6.73 -3.49 12.83
N PRO A 72 7.93 -3.78 13.37
CA PRO A 72 8.10 -4.19 14.77
C PRO A 72 7.67 -3.12 15.79
N LYS A 73 7.66 -1.85 15.37
CA LYS A 73 7.28 -0.70 16.21
C LYS A 73 5.79 -0.38 16.12
N MET A 74 5.07 -1.02 15.22
CA MET A 74 3.63 -0.83 15.07
C MET A 74 2.87 -1.51 16.20
N ARG A 75 1.73 -0.93 16.58
CA ARG A 75 0.79 -1.60 17.50
C ARG A 75 0.22 -2.87 16.83
N PRO A 76 -0.16 -3.91 17.60
CA PRO A 76 -0.65 -5.17 17.05
C PRO A 76 -1.74 -5.00 15.98
N ILE A 77 -2.74 -4.16 16.23
CA ILE A 77 -3.81 -3.89 15.25
C ILE A 77 -3.28 -3.24 13.95
N GLN A 78 -2.21 -2.47 14.03
CA GLN A 78 -1.58 -1.87 12.85
C GLN A 78 -0.79 -2.91 12.06
N GLN A 79 -0.13 -3.84 12.75
CA GLN A 79 0.58 -4.97 12.13
C GLN A 79 -0.39 -5.86 11.37
N ASP A 80 -1.51 -6.23 12.00
CA ASP A 80 -2.55 -7.06 11.36
C ASP A 80 -3.10 -6.38 10.09
N ARG A 81 -3.45 -5.10 10.18
CA ARG A 81 -3.93 -4.33 9.04
C ARG A 81 -2.89 -4.19 7.92
N PHE A 82 -1.63 -4.05 8.28
CA PHE A 82 -0.54 -3.98 7.31
C PHE A 82 -0.40 -5.30 6.55
N GLN A 83 -0.38 -6.42 7.26
CA GLN A 83 -0.28 -7.76 6.66
C GLN A 83 -1.51 -8.11 5.82
N GLU A 84 -2.73 -7.78 6.28
CA GLU A 84 -3.95 -7.95 5.51
C GLU A 84 -3.88 -7.21 4.17
N ARG A 85 -3.43 -5.96 4.18
CA ARG A 85 -3.27 -5.16 2.95
C ARG A 85 -2.23 -5.74 1.99
N LEU A 86 -1.14 -6.29 2.50
CA LEU A 86 -0.15 -6.97 1.66
C LEU A 86 -0.75 -8.19 0.96
N ARG A 87 -1.54 -8.99 1.69
CA ARG A 87 -2.23 -10.15 1.14
C ARG A 87 -3.26 -9.77 0.08
N ASP A 88 -4.06 -8.74 0.36
CA ASP A 88 -5.04 -8.22 -0.60
C ASP A 88 -4.38 -7.75 -1.88
N TRP A 89 -3.27 -7.01 -1.76
CA TRP A 89 -2.50 -6.57 -2.91
C TRP A 89 -1.91 -7.75 -3.70
N ALA A 90 -1.35 -8.73 -3.02
CA ALA A 90 -0.79 -9.93 -3.63
C ALA A 90 -1.84 -10.76 -4.38
N ALA A 91 -3.08 -10.79 -3.87
CA ALA A 91 -4.20 -11.50 -4.49
C ALA A 91 -4.79 -10.78 -5.71
N MET A 92 -4.44 -9.53 -5.96
CA MET A 92 -4.94 -8.77 -7.11
C MET A 92 -4.29 -9.21 -8.42
N SER A 93 -5.08 -9.23 -9.49
CA SER A 93 -4.57 -9.38 -10.85
C SER A 93 -3.77 -8.14 -11.28
N PRO A 94 -2.91 -8.23 -12.31
CA PRO A 94 -2.20 -7.08 -12.87
C PRO A 94 -3.13 -5.94 -13.29
N GLU A 95 -4.30 -6.26 -13.84
CA GLU A 95 -5.33 -5.30 -14.25
C GLU A 95 -5.95 -4.59 -13.04
N GLN A 96 -6.25 -5.34 -11.97
CA GLN A 96 -6.76 -4.79 -10.72
C GLN A 96 -5.73 -3.86 -10.06
N ARG A 97 -4.46 -4.23 -10.04
CA ARG A 97 -3.36 -3.39 -9.54
C ARG A 97 -3.21 -2.10 -10.36
N LYS A 98 -3.34 -2.20 -11.69
CA LYS A 98 -3.31 -1.04 -12.58
C LYS A 98 -4.48 -0.09 -12.27
N ALA A 99 -5.70 -0.61 -12.17
CA ALA A 99 -6.90 0.17 -11.84
C ALA A 99 -6.75 0.86 -10.47
N ALA A 100 -6.21 0.16 -9.47
CA ALA A 100 -5.93 0.74 -8.14
C ALA A 100 -4.96 1.92 -8.21
N ARG A 101 -3.88 1.79 -9.00
CA ARG A 101 -2.91 2.89 -9.19
C ARG A 101 -3.53 4.10 -9.89
N GLU A 102 -4.36 3.91 -10.90
CA GLU A 102 -5.03 5.02 -11.60
C GLU A 102 -6.01 5.73 -10.65
N THR A 103 -6.83 4.99 -9.91
CA THR A 103 -7.72 5.56 -8.90
C THR A 103 -6.94 6.37 -7.86
N PHE A 104 -5.78 5.89 -7.44
CA PHE A 104 -4.93 6.63 -6.48
C PHE A 104 -4.38 7.93 -7.07
N LYS A 105 -3.97 7.93 -8.33
CA LYS A 105 -3.55 9.16 -9.03
C LYS A 105 -4.67 10.18 -9.09
N ASP A 106 -5.89 9.74 -9.43
CA ASP A 106 -7.05 10.60 -9.52
C ASP A 106 -7.41 11.20 -8.16
N LEU A 107 -7.40 10.40 -7.10
CA LEU A 107 -7.60 10.90 -5.74
C LEU A 107 -6.57 11.96 -5.33
N ARG A 108 -5.30 11.78 -5.69
CA ARG A 108 -4.25 12.74 -5.39
C ARG A 108 -4.40 14.08 -6.11
N ARG A 109 -5.12 14.10 -7.23
CA ARG A 109 -5.42 15.34 -7.98
C ARG A 109 -6.56 16.14 -7.37
N LEU A 110 -7.35 15.54 -6.49
CA LEU A 110 -8.44 16.22 -5.80
C LEU A 110 -7.90 17.20 -4.76
N PRO A 111 -8.62 18.30 -4.48
CA PRO A 111 -8.32 19.18 -3.36
C PRO A 111 -8.28 18.41 -2.03
N PRO A 112 -7.44 18.83 -1.05
CA PRO A 112 -7.30 18.13 0.23
C PRO A 112 -8.63 17.92 0.96
N SER A 113 -9.56 18.87 0.87
CA SER A 113 -10.90 18.76 1.46
C SER A 113 -11.69 17.59 0.88
N LYS A 114 -11.63 17.40 -0.44
CA LYS A 114 -12.29 16.26 -1.09
C LYS A 114 -11.64 14.92 -0.79
N GLN A 115 -10.32 14.90 -0.69
CA GLN A 115 -9.60 13.71 -0.26
C GLN A 115 -9.98 13.31 1.17
N HIS A 116 -10.17 14.29 2.06
CA HIS A 116 -10.59 14.06 3.44
C HIS A 116 -12.03 13.53 3.49
N GLU A 117 -12.95 14.17 2.80
CA GLU A 117 -14.36 13.75 2.72
C GLU A 117 -14.50 12.29 2.23
N LEU A 118 -13.76 11.92 1.19
CA LEU A 118 -13.79 10.56 0.66
C LEU A 118 -13.22 9.53 1.66
N ARG A 119 -12.18 9.90 2.42
CA ARG A 119 -11.63 9.06 3.49
C ARG A 119 -12.64 8.84 4.61
N GLU A 120 -13.28 9.90 5.08
CA GLU A 120 -14.30 9.82 6.16
C GLU A 120 -15.46 8.92 5.75
N ARG A 121 -16.03 9.11 4.57
CA ARG A 121 -17.09 8.25 4.04
C ARG A 121 -16.67 6.79 3.91
N TRP A 122 -15.41 6.55 3.65
CA TRP A 122 -14.88 5.18 3.57
C TRP A 122 -14.78 4.54 4.95
N PHE A 123 -14.30 5.28 5.94
CA PHE A 123 -14.23 4.82 7.33
C PHE A 123 -15.62 4.56 7.92
N GLU A 124 -16.58 5.46 7.71
CA GLU A 124 -17.96 5.31 8.18
C GLU A 124 -18.62 4.04 7.65
N ARG A 125 -18.46 3.76 6.36
CA ARG A 125 -18.99 2.53 5.75
C ARG A 125 -18.36 1.25 6.30
N ARG A 126 -17.12 1.31 6.74
CA ARG A 126 -16.41 0.15 7.29
C ARG A 126 -16.74 -0.09 8.77
N SER A 127 -17.08 0.95 9.51
CA SER A 127 -17.44 0.87 10.93
C SER A 127 -18.89 0.46 11.14
N GLY A 128 -19.73 0.55 10.13
CA GLY A 128 -21.16 0.24 10.18
C GLY A 128 -21.54 -1.18 9.71
N SER A 129 -20.57 -2.11 9.61
CA SER A 129 -20.82 -3.50 9.15
C SER A 129 -20.48 -4.49 10.23
#